data_401019ee207ccada14508d7956711811
#
_entry.id   401019ee207ccada14508d7956711811
#
_cell.length_a   1.000
_cell.length_b   1.000
_cell.length_c   1.000
_cell.angle_alpha   90.00
_cell.angle_beta   90.00
_cell.angle_gamma   90.00
#
_symmetry.space_group_name_H-M   'P 1'
#
loop_
_entity.id
_entity.type
_entity.pdbx_description
1 polymer ?
#
loop_
_entity_poly.entity_id
_entity_poly.type
_entity_poly.pdbx_seq_one_letter_code
_entity_poly.pdbx_strand_id
1 'polypeptide(L)'
;GDKMTAFAPNTIGIPFFKNDRECNMEIIKQLYDINRLFENVDDFRPAFDTFQKVSKVELGYRGLEGRLNEFFEDVRQTAICIATRGQAGKGDIKFFLSGIKRVKSFMYKEKYQIEEAIKDASRAAYLATCFEKGILDIKKYSGNPQSAVGIDISDALPAKLRKLKNISPEAYYYWSMVDAIINNDNGK
;
A
#
# COMPACT_ATOMS: atom_id res chain seq x y z
N GLY A 1 -11.79 3.61 -2.32
CA GLY A 1 -11.31 4.27 -3.54
C GLY A 1 -10.47 5.50 -3.22
N ASP A 2 -11.06 6.56 -2.69
CA ASP A 2 -10.43 7.86 -2.40
C ASP A 2 -9.19 7.79 -1.49
N LYS A 3 -9.22 6.94 -0.45
CA LYS A 3 -8.10 6.77 0.48
C LYS A 3 -6.85 6.24 -0.22
N MET A 4 -7.02 5.32 -1.18
CA MET A 4 -5.89 4.79 -1.93
C MET A 4 -5.29 5.85 -2.86
N THR A 5 -6.12 6.69 -3.52
CA THR A 5 -5.60 7.81 -4.31
C THR A 5 -4.82 8.81 -3.46
N ALA A 6 -5.24 9.02 -2.22
CA ALA A 6 -4.54 9.91 -1.28
C ALA A 6 -3.20 9.33 -0.76
N PHE A 7 -3.00 8.01 -0.80
CA PHE A 7 -1.76 7.32 -0.39
C PHE A 7 -0.77 7.13 -1.56
N ALA A 8 -0.57 8.15 -2.38
CA ALA A 8 0.35 8.16 -3.51
C ALA A 8 1.13 9.50 -3.55
N PRO A 9 2.09 9.70 -2.60
CA PRO A 9 2.65 11.01 -2.32
C PRO A 9 3.56 11.59 -3.43
N ASN A 10 4.05 10.75 -4.34
CA ASN A 10 4.89 11.19 -5.45
C ASN A 10 4.09 11.49 -6.73
N THR A 11 2.78 11.20 -6.74
CA THR A 11 1.91 11.41 -7.91
C THR A 11 0.69 12.27 -7.57
N ILE A 12 -0.46 11.65 -7.33
CA ILE A 12 -1.74 12.36 -7.17
C ILE A 12 -2.21 12.48 -5.71
N GLY A 13 -1.54 11.81 -4.79
CA GLY A 13 -1.94 11.76 -3.39
C GLY A 13 -1.53 12.99 -2.58
N ILE A 14 -1.56 12.82 -1.27
CA ILE A 14 -1.09 13.82 -0.33
C ILE A 14 0.43 13.98 -0.49
N PRO A 15 0.94 15.15 -0.86
CA PRO A 15 2.38 15.35 -1.05
C PRO A 15 3.11 15.27 0.29
N PHE A 16 4.43 15.00 0.27
CA PHE A 16 5.25 14.98 1.49
C PHE A 16 5.23 16.31 2.22
N PHE A 17 5.20 17.42 1.47
CA PHE A 17 5.15 18.77 2.01
C PHE A 17 4.06 19.61 1.34
N LYS A 18 3.36 20.41 2.14
CA LYS A 18 2.39 21.42 1.68
C LYS A 18 2.63 22.72 2.46
N ASN A 19 2.98 23.80 1.74
CA ASN A 19 3.29 25.09 2.36
C ASN A 19 4.32 24.93 3.50
N ASP A 20 5.45 24.31 3.22
CA ASP A 20 6.56 24.02 4.14
C ASP A 20 6.21 23.15 5.36
N ARG A 21 4.98 22.62 5.41
CA ARG A 21 4.52 21.71 6.46
C ARG A 21 4.61 20.25 5.98
N GLU A 22 5.18 19.40 6.82
CA GLU A 22 5.17 17.96 6.61
C GLU A 22 3.75 17.37 6.69
N CYS A 23 3.37 16.57 5.69
CA CYS A 23 2.10 15.84 5.64
C CYS A 23 2.26 14.36 6.04
N ASN A 24 3.23 14.04 6.89
CA ASN A 24 3.56 12.67 7.29
C ASN A 24 2.41 11.97 8.02
N MET A 25 1.74 12.67 8.93
CA MET A 25 0.59 12.13 9.66
C MET A 25 -0.58 11.86 8.71
N GLU A 26 -0.84 12.78 7.80
CA GLU A 26 -1.93 12.70 6.84
C GLU A 26 -1.74 11.49 5.90
N ILE A 27 -0.51 11.25 5.41
CA ILE A 27 -0.20 10.08 4.57
C ILE A 27 -0.39 8.77 5.35
N ILE A 28 0.15 8.68 6.56
CA ILE A 28 0.01 7.48 7.40
C ILE A 28 -1.45 7.24 7.80
N LYS A 29 -2.23 8.32 8.01
CA LYS A 29 -3.66 8.18 8.26
C LYS A 29 -4.39 7.55 7.06
N GLN A 30 -4.04 7.92 5.82
CA GLN A 30 -4.64 7.26 4.65
C GLN A 30 -4.30 5.77 4.61
N LEU A 31 -3.05 5.40 4.91
CA LEU A 31 -2.65 4.00 5.00
C LEU A 31 -3.49 3.23 6.03
N TYR A 32 -3.65 3.78 7.21
CA TYR A 32 -4.50 3.20 8.24
C TYR A 32 -5.97 3.07 7.78
N ASP A 33 -6.53 4.12 7.18
CA ASP A 33 -7.91 4.12 6.70
C ASP A 33 -8.12 3.07 5.57
N ILE A 34 -7.15 2.89 4.67
CA ILE A 34 -7.17 1.83 3.65
C ILE A 34 -7.26 0.47 4.33
N ASN A 35 -6.44 0.24 5.35
CA ASN A 35 -6.42 -1.02 6.06
C ASN A 35 -7.74 -1.32 6.76
N ARG A 36 -8.32 -0.34 7.46
CA ARG A 36 -9.62 -0.49 8.12
C ARG A 36 -10.74 -0.82 7.13
N LEU A 37 -10.71 -0.20 5.95
CA LEU A 37 -11.63 -0.53 4.88
C LEU A 37 -11.38 -1.94 4.33
N PHE A 38 -10.12 -2.31 4.10
CA PHE A 38 -9.74 -3.63 3.62
C PHE A 38 -10.24 -4.75 4.54
N GLU A 39 -10.12 -4.59 5.85
CA GLU A 39 -10.58 -5.58 6.84
C GLU A 39 -12.10 -5.75 6.85
N ASN A 40 -12.86 -4.66 6.66
CA ASN A 40 -14.30 -4.63 6.86
C ASN A 40 -15.13 -4.73 5.56
N VAL A 41 -14.49 -4.76 4.39
CA VAL A 41 -15.16 -4.86 3.10
C VAL A 41 -15.01 -6.28 2.55
N ASP A 42 -16.12 -6.90 2.14
CA ASP A 42 -16.12 -8.20 1.47
C ASP A 42 -16.28 -8.05 -0.06
N ASP A 43 -16.96 -7.01 -0.52
CA ASP A 43 -17.11 -6.68 -1.93
C ASP A 43 -16.33 -5.42 -2.28
N PHE A 44 -15.27 -5.56 -3.07
CA PHE A 44 -14.40 -4.45 -3.48
C PHE A 44 -14.86 -3.70 -4.72
N ARG A 45 -15.93 -4.14 -5.41
CA ARG A 45 -16.47 -3.46 -6.60
C ARG A 45 -16.83 -2.00 -6.35
N PRO A 46 -17.57 -1.62 -5.30
CA PRO A 46 -17.87 -0.21 -5.04
C PRO A 46 -16.62 0.64 -4.75
N ALA A 47 -15.61 0.03 -4.11
CA ALA A 47 -14.33 0.71 -3.85
C ALA A 47 -13.55 0.93 -5.15
N PHE A 48 -13.58 -0.04 -6.07
CA PHE A 48 -12.96 0.05 -7.38
C PHE A 48 -13.63 1.11 -8.25
N ASP A 49 -14.96 1.12 -8.33
CA ASP A 49 -15.73 2.14 -9.08
C ASP A 49 -15.44 3.55 -8.58
N THR A 50 -15.37 3.72 -7.26
CA THR A 50 -15.01 4.99 -6.64
C THR A 50 -13.57 5.38 -6.98
N PHE A 51 -12.65 4.41 -6.92
CA PHE A 51 -11.25 4.63 -7.29
C PHE A 51 -11.12 5.12 -8.74
N GLN A 52 -11.78 4.46 -9.70
CA GLN A 52 -11.73 4.83 -11.11
C GLN A 52 -12.21 6.27 -11.34
N LYS A 53 -13.28 6.69 -10.66
CA LYS A 53 -13.82 8.05 -10.78
C LYS A 53 -12.87 9.08 -10.17
N VAL A 54 -12.40 8.83 -8.95
CA VAL A 54 -11.55 9.78 -8.22
C VAL A 54 -10.17 9.88 -8.86
N SER A 55 -9.54 8.77 -9.23
CA SER A 55 -8.21 8.79 -9.86
C SER A 55 -8.21 9.54 -11.18
N LYS A 56 -9.26 9.40 -12.00
CA LYS A 56 -9.41 10.15 -13.24
C LYS A 56 -9.47 11.67 -13.01
N VAL A 57 -10.21 12.10 -11.99
CA VAL A 57 -10.33 13.51 -11.63
C VAL A 57 -9.00 14.06 -11.11
N GLU A 58 -8.36 13.33 -10.18
CA GLU A 58 -7.09 13.76 -9.58
C GLU A 58 -5.95 13.81 -10.61
N LEU A 59 -5.88 12.83 -11.53
CA LEU A 59 -4.93 12.84 -12.63
C LEU A 59 -5.15 14.06 -13.53
N GLY A 60 -6.41 14.40 -13.85
CA GLY A 60 -6.76 15.58 -14.63
C GLY A 60 -6.32 16.88 -13.96
N TYR A 61 -6.59 17.05 -12.67
CA TYR A 61 -6.17 18.25 -11.93
C TYR A 61 -4.65 18.45 -11.90
N ARG A 62 -3.87 17.38 -12.06
CA ARG A 62 -2.41 17.42 -12.02
C ARG A 62 -1.75 17.39 -13.40
N GLY A 63 -2.54 17.36 -14.48
CA GLY A 63 -2.02 17.24 -15.85
C GLY A 63 -1.30 15.90 -16.09
N LEU A 64 -1.75 14.84 -15.42
CA LEU A 64 -1.18 13.48 -15.47
C LEU A 64 -2.14 12.50 -16.15
N GLU A 65 -3.02 12.96 -17.02
CA GLU A 65 -3.96 12.12 -17.75
C GLU A 65 -3.22 11.00 -18.48
N GLY A 66 -3.75 9.79 -18.36
CA GLY A 66 -3.15 8.59 -18.95
C GLY A 66 -1.98 7.98 -18.15
N ARG A 67 -1.54 8.58 -17.04
CA ARG A 67 -0.42 8.11 -16.23
C ARG A 67 -0.85 7.30 -15.01
N LEU A 68 -1.95 6.55 -15.13
CA LEU A 68 -2.49 5.75 -14.02
C LEU A 68 -1.48 4.68 -13.52
N ASN A 69 -0.64 4.16 -14.42
CA ASN A 69 0.40 3.19 -14.04
C ASN A 69 1.42 3.79 -13.05
N GLU A 70 1.73 5.08 -13.17
CA GLU A 70 2.66 5.75 -12.26
C GLU A 70 2.06 5.89 -10.85
N PHE A 71 0.75 6.07 -10.77
CA PHE A 71 0.04 6.06 -9.50
C PHE A 71 0.17 4.69 -8.79
N PHE A 72 -0.11 3.58 -9.49
CA PHE A 72 0.00 2.25 -8.90
C PHE A 72 1.42 1.94 -8.46
N GLU A 73 2.39 2.33 -9.28
CA GLU A 73 3.81 2.19 -8.93
C GLU A 73 4.18 3.04 -7.71
N ASP A 74 3.66 4.27 -7.59
CA ASP A 74 3.88 5.12 -6.43
C ASP A 74 3.36 4.46 -5.15
N VAL A 75 2.14 3.93 -5.16
CA VAL A 75 1.60 3.19 -4.01
C VAL A 75 2.50 2.03 -3.63
N ARG A 76 2.95 1.21 -4.61
CA ARG A 76 3.86 0.08 -4.36
C ARG A 76 5.20 0.54 -3.80
N GLN A 77 5.82 1.55 -4.40
CA GLN A 77 7.13 2.04 -3.97
C GLN A 77 7.09 2.67 -2.57
N THR A 78 6.04 3.41 -2.26
CA THR A 78 5.81 3.96 -0.91
C THR A 78 5.60 2.82 0.10
N ALA A 79 4.81 1.82 -0.25
CA ALA A 79 4.58 0.64 0.59
C ALA A 79 5.86 -0.19 0.80
N ILE A 80 6.69 -0.36 -0.23
CA ILE A 80 8.01 -1.04 -0.12
C ILE A 80 8.92 -0.27 0.84
N CYS A 81 8.96 1.06 0.77
CA CYS A 81 9.75 1.87 1.69
C CYS A 81 9.37 1.61 3.16
N ILE A 82 8.08 1.56 3.46
CA ILE A 82 7.59 1.27 4.82
C ILE A 82 7.92 -0.19 5.19
N ALA A 83 7.61 -1.16 4.33
CA ALA A 83 7.77 -2.59 4.59
C ALA A 83 9.24 -3.01 4.79
N THR A 84 10.16 -2.34 4.10
CA THR A 84 11.61 -2.61 4.19
C THR A 84 12.33 -1.69 5.16
N ARG A 85 11.60 -0.86 5.90
CA ARG A 85 12.15 0.13 6.83
C ARG A 85 13.17 1.06 6.12
N GLY A 86 12.84 1.50 4.92
CA GLY A 86 13.66 2.41 4.11
C GLY A 86 14.84 1.77 3.38
N GLN A 87 14.97 0.42 3.37
CA GLN A 87 16.06 -0.25 2.67
C GLN A 87 15.81 -0.42 1.16
N ALA A 88 14.57 -0.19 0.71
CA ALA A 88 14.14 -0.19 -0.68
C ALA A 88 12.88 0.65 -0.82
N GLY A 89 12.42 0.89 -2.06
CA GLY A 89 11.24 1.69 -2.34
C GLY A 89 11.54 3.20 -2.40
N LYS A 90 10.48 4.01 -2.53
CA LYS A 90 10.57 5.47 -2.59
C LYS A 90 9.97 6.11 -1.35
N GLY A 91 10.66 7.08 -0.77
CA GLY A 91 10.27 7.84 0.41
C GLY A 91 11.37 7.90 1.46
N ASP A 92 11.11 8.62 2.53
CA ASP A 92 11.99 8.70 3.69
C ASP A 92 11.35 7.96 4.87
N ILE A 93 11.99 6.90 5.34
CA ILE A 93 11.47 6.11 6.47
C ILE A 93 11.36 6.95 7.75
N LYS A 94 12.25 7.92 7.98
CA LYS A 94 12.18 8.80 9.15
C LYS A 94 10.92 9.66 9.11
N PHE A 95 10.55 10.13 7.92
CA PHE A 95 9.32 10.86 7.68
C PHE A 95 8.09 10.00 8.01
N PHE A 96 8.04 8.75 7.54
CA PHE A 96 6.95 7.83 7.84
C PHE A 96 6.89 7.44 9.32
N LEU A 97 8.02 7.20 9.97
CA LEU A 97 8.07 6.90 11.41
C LEU A 97 7.55 8.10 12.24
N SER A 98 7.87 9.33 11.84
CA SER A 98 7.31 10.53 12.45
C SER A 98 5.78 10.57 12.30
N GLY A 99 5.26 10.26 11.10
CA GLY A 99 3.83 10.16 10.84
C GLY A 99 3.14 9.11 11.70
N ILE A 100 3.71 7.91 11.81
CA ILE A 100 3.21 6.81 12.65
C ILE A 100 3.12 7.26 14.12
N LYS A 101 4.17 7.93 14.62
CA LYS A 101 4.18 8.45 15.99
C LYS A 101 3.06 9.49 16.22
N ARG A 102 2.82 10.36 15.23
CA ARG A 102 1.79 11.42 15.31
C ARG A 102 0.38 10.86 15.20
N VAL A 103 0.12 9.92 14.28
CA VAL A 103 -1.19 9.27 14.13
C VAL A 103 -1.61 8.58 15.40
N LYS A 104 -0.69 7.96 16.13
CA LYS A 104 -0.96 7.27 17.40
C LYS A 104 -1.67 8.16 18.42
N SER A 105 -1.41 9.47 18.43
CA SER A 105 -2.06 10.41 19.37
C SER A 105 -3.54 10.63 19.10
N PHE A 106 -4.04 10.26 17.92
CA PHE A 106 -5.44 10.35 17.50
C PHE A 106 -6.18 9.02 17.59
N MET A 107 -5.48 7.93 17.89
CA MET A 107 -6.06 6.59 17.96
C MET A 107 -6.27 6.20 19.42
N TYR A 108 -7.51 6.29 19.87
CA TYR A 108 -7.88 6.20 21.30
C TYR A 108 -7.63 4.81 21.94
N LYS A 109 -7.43 3.72 21.16
CA LYS A 109 -7.37 2.35 21.69
C LYS A 109 -6.32 1.43 21.10
N GLU A 110 -5.64 1.79 20.03
CA GLU A 110 -4.72 0.88 19.34
C GLU A 110 -3.29 1.40 19.37
N LYS A 111 -2.37 0.51 19.70
CA LYS A 111 -0.93 0.80 19.57
C LYS A 111 -0.55 0.67 18.09
N TYR A 112 -0.72 1.75 17.32
CA TYR A 112 -0.24 1.78 15.94
C TYR A 112 1.28 2.01 15.93
N GLN A 113 2.03 1.03 15.44
CA GLN A 113 3.50 1.04 15.39
C GLN A 113 3.95 0.66 13.98
N ILE A 114 5.26 0.61 13.77
CA ILE A 114 5.82 0.28 12.45
C ILE A 114 5.43 -1.14 12.01
N GLU A 115 5.24 -2.07 12.93
CA GLU A 115 4.82 -3.43 12.66
C GLU A 115 3.42 -3.48 12.03
N GLU A 116 2.48 -2.70 12.55
CA GLU A 116 1.14 -2.53 11.99
C GLU A 116 1.22 -1.82 10.64
N ALA A 117 2.01 -0.74 10.53
CA ALA A 117 2.19 -0.01 9.28
C ALA A 117 2.80 -0.89 8.18
N ILE A 118 3.68 -1.85 8.50
CA ILE A 118 4.22 -2.83 7.55
C ILE A 118 3.13 -3.73 7.00
N LYS A 119 2.22 -4.24 7.85
CA LYS A 119 1.06 -5.03 7.40
C LYS A 119 0.14 -4.20 6.52
N ASP A 120 -0.19 -3.00 6.96
CA ASP A 120 -1.07 -2.10 6.23
C ASP A 120 -0.49 -1.72 4.86
N ALA A 121 0.81 -1.46 4.79
CA ALA A 121 1.52 -1.17 3.55
C ALA A 121 1.45 -2.36 2.57
N SER A 122 1.61 -3.59 3.06
CA SER A 122 1.50 -4.79 2.22
C SER A 122 0.10 -4.98 1.65
N ARG A 123 -0.94 -4.72 2.45
CA ARG A 123 -2.34 -4.76 2.01
C ARG A 123 -2.66 -3.67 1.00
N ALA A 124 -2.14 -2.44 1.22
CA ALA A 124 -2.31 -1.34 0.28
C ALA A 124 -1.65 -1.64 -1.07
N ALA A 125 -0.42 -2.18 -1.07
CA ALA A 125 0.27 -2.60 -2.29
C ALA A 125 -0.48 -3.71 -3.03
N TYR A 126 -0.98 -4.72 -2.30
CA TYR A 126 -1.77 -5.80 -2.88
C TYR A 126 -3.08 -5.29 -3.49
N LEU A 127 -3.83 -4.46 -2.76
CA LEU A 127 -5.07 -3.87 -3.26
C LEU A 127 -4.83 -3.00 -4.51
N ALA A 128 -3.77 -2.19 -4.50
CA ALA A 128 -3.39 -1.38 -5.66
C ALA A 128 -3.06 -2.24 -6.88
N THR A 129 -2.30 -3.33 -6.68
CA THR A 129 -1.96 -4.28 -7.75
C THR A 129 -3.20 -5.00 -8.29
N CYS A 130 -4.12 -5.40 -7.41
CA CYS A 130 -5.40 -5.97 -7.82
C CYS A 130 -6.22 -4.99 -8.68
N PHE A 131 -6.32 -3.74 -8.24
CA PHE A 131 -7.06 -2.70 -8.98
C PHE A 131 -6.41 -2.37 -10.32
N GLU A 132 -5.08 -2.33 -10.39
CA GLU A 132 -4.34 -2.16 -11.65
C GLU A 132 -4.70 -3.24 -12.68
N LYS A 133 -4.90 -4.47 -12.23
CA LYS A 133 -5.23 -5.62 -13.08
C LYS A 133 -6.72 -5.95 -13.18
N GLY A 134 -7.59 -5.13 -12.58
CA GLY A 134 -9.04 -5.35 -12.58
C GLY A 134 -9.45 -6.62 -11.79
N ILE A 135 -8.62 -7.08 -10.86
CA ILE A 135 -8.90 -8.23 -10.00
C ILE A 135 -9.74 -7.75 -8.82
N LEU A 136 -10.99 -8.20 -8.75
CA LEU A 136 -11.95 -7.78 -7.71
C LEU A 136 -12.26 -8.90 -6.70
N ASP A 137 -11.90 -10.15 -7.01
CA ASP A 137 -11.91 -11.27 -6.05
C ASP A 137 -10.65 -11.22 -5.19
N ILE A 138 -10.65 -10.32 -4.22
CA ILE A 138 -9.49 -10.00 -3.39
C ILE A 138 -9.41 -10.99 -2.23
N LYS A 139 -8.32 -11.74 -2.17
CA LYS A 139 -8.09 -12.73 -1.12
C LYS A 139 -7.54 -12.06 0.14
N LYS A 140 -8.11 -12.43 1.29
CA LYS A 140 -7.62 -12.00 2.59
C LYS A 140 -6.79 -13.10 3.24
N TYR A 141 -5.78 -12.70 4.01
CA TYR A 141 -4.97 -13.63 4.80
C TYR A 141 -5.83 -14.33 5.85
N SER A 142 -5.74 -15.65 5.91
CA SER A 142 -6.59 -16.48 6.78
C SER A 142 -6.15 -16.51 8.26
N GLY A 143 -5.05 -15.84 8.60
CA GLY A 143 -4.42 -15.96 9.92
C GLY A 143 -3.50 -17.19 10.06
N ASN A 144 -3.45 -18.07 9.05
CA ASN A 144 -2.60 -19.26 9.08
C ASN A 144 -1.23 -18.96 8.43
N PRO A 145 -0.11 -18.95 9.19
CA PRO A 145 1.23 -18.73 8.64
C PRO A 145 1.63 -19.74 7.56
N GLN A 146 1.04 -20.95 7.57
CA GLN A 146 1.30 -21.98 6.57
C GLN A 146 0.82 -21.59 5.17
N SER A 147 -0.13 -20.66 5.05
CA SER A 147 -0.59 -20.17 3.75
C SER A 147 0.49 -19.40 2.97
N ALA A 148 1.56 -18.97 3.64
CA ALA A 148 2.71 -18.32 3.04
C ALA A 148 3.92 -19.26 2.87
N VAL A 149 3.81 -20.53 3.30
CA VAL A 149 4.89 -21.53 3.19
C VAL A 149 4.97 -22.05 1.76
N GLY A 150 6.17 -22.11 1.22
CA GLY A 150 6.42 -22.60 -0.15
C GLY A 150 6.22 -21.56 -1.26
N ILE A 151 5.80 -20.34 -0.92
CA ILE A 151 5.74 -19.24 -1.86
C ILE A 151 6.98 -18.37 -1.63
N ASP A 152 7.82 -18.24 -2.63
CA ASP A 152 9.00 -17.38 -2.60
C ASP A 152 8.77 -16.14 -3.46
N ILE A 153 9.09 -14.97 -2.91
CA ILE A 153 9.08 -13.70 -3.65
C ILE A 153 10.23 -13.70 -4.64
N SER A 154 9.93 -13.49 -5.92
CA SER A 154 10.91 -13.46 -7.03
C SER A 154 11.78 -12.20 -7.00
N ASP A 155 12.69 -12.07 -7.97
CA ASP A 155 13.52 -10.88 -8.13
C ASP A 155 12.78 -9.70 -8.79
N ALA A 156 11.50 -9.87 -9.15
CA ALA A 156 10.64 -8.77 -9.59
C ALA A 156 10.36 -7.76 -8.46
N LEU A 157 10.49 -8.21 -7.21
CA LEU A 157 10.37 -7.36 -6.02
C LEU A 157 11.68 -7.31 -5.21
N PRO A 158 11.91 -6.27 -4.42
CA PRO A 158 13.12 -6.14 -3.61
C PRO A 158 13.34 -7.33 -2.68
N ALA A 159 14.54 -7.92 -2.71
CA ALA A 159 14.92 -9.07 -1.89
C ALA A 159 14.72 -8.86 -0.37
N LYS A 160 14.70 -7.59 0.08
CA LYS A 160 14.46 -7.24 1.48
C LYS A 160 13.08 -7.65 1.98
N LEU A 161 12.08 -7.74 1.10
CA LEU A 161 10.73 -8.20 1.44
C LEU A 161 10.70 -9.67 1.87
N ARG A 162 11.66 -10.49 1.40
CA ARG A 162 11.78 -11.91 1.81
C ARG A 162 11.98 -12.09 3.31
N LYS A 163 12.56 -11.10 3.99
CA LYS A 163 12.75 -11.11 5.45
C LYS A 163 11.44 -11.07 6.23
N LEU A 164 10.36 -10.57 5.62
CA LEU A 164 9.04 -10.53 6.24
C LEU A 164 8.48 -11.92 6.54
N LYS A 165 8.95 -12.97 5.86
CA LYS A 165 8.52 -14.36 6.08
C LYS A 165 8.55 -14.75 7.57
N ASN A 166 9.60 -14.33 8.28
CA ASN A 166 9.80 -14.65 9.69
C ASN A 166 9.34 -13.55 10.66
N ILE A 167 9.14 -12.32 10.16
CA ILE A 167 8.85 -11.15 10.99
C ILE A 167 7.35 -10.84 11.00
N SER A 168 6.72 -10.94 9.84
CA SER A 168 5.30 -10.65 9.63
C SER A 168 4.75 -11.54 8.52
N PRO A 169 4.32 -12.78 8.84
CA PRO A 169 3.82 -13.74 7.85
C PRO A 169 2.67 -13.19 7.01
N GLU A 170 1.81 -12.38 7.60
CA GLU A 170 0.73 -11.71 6.90
C GLU A 170 1.24 -10.72 5.85
N ALA A 171 2.20 -9.85 6.21
CA ALA A 171 2.79 -8.93 5.25
C ALA A 171 3.51 -9.68 4.13
N TYR A 172 4.21 -10.78 4.46
CA TYR A 172 4.84 -11.65 3.48
C TYR A 172 3.81 -12.25 2.51
N TYR A 173 2.69 -12.74 3.03
CA TYR A 173 1.60 -13.28 2.22
C TYR A 173 1.12 -12.28 1.16
N TYR A 174 0.83 -11.03 1.56
CA TYR A 174 0.36 -10.03 0.59
C TYR A 174 1.44 -9.65 -0.43
N TRP A 175 2.70 -9.56 -0.04
CA TRP A 175 3.79 -9.32 -0.99
C TRP A 175 3.98 -10.49 -1.95
N SER A 176 3.80 -11.73 -1.51
CA SER A 176 3.84 -12.90 -2.41
C SER A 176 2.68 -12.89 -3.41
N MET A 177 1.51 -12.40 -3.01
CA MET A 177 0.38 -12.22 -3.93
C MET A 177 0.64 -11.12 -4.96
N VAL A 178 1.25 -10.00 -4.54
CA VAL A 178 1.71 -8.94 -5.46
C VAL A 178 2.68 -9.51 -6.48
N ASP A 179 3.68 -10.25 -6.04
CA ASP A 179 4.69 -10.88 -6.89
C ASP A 179 4.07 -11.83 -7.91
N ALA A 180 3.16 -12.69 -7.47
CA ALA A 180 2.46 -13.63 -8.34
C ALA A 180 1.64 -12.93 -9.43
N ILE A 181 0.96 -11.82 -9.10
CA ILE A 181 0.17 -11.05 -10.08
C ILE A 181 1.09 -10.39 -11.11
N ILE A 182 2.21 -9.79 -10.68
CA ILE A 182 3.16 -9.12 -11.57
C ILE A 182 3.81 -10.13 -12.52
N ASN A 183 4.22 -11.30 -12.02
CA ASN A 183 4.88 -12.33 -12.83
C ASN A 183 3.94 -12.98 -13.84
N ASN A 184 2.67 -13.19 -13.49
CA ASN A 184 1.68 -13.75 -14.42
C ASN A 184 1.39 -12.81 -15.61
N ASP A 185 1.62 -11.51 -15.45
CA ASP A 185 1.44 -10.53 -16.53
C ASP A 185 2.64 -10.49 -17.49
N ASN A 186 3.84 -10.76 -16.98
CA ASN A 186 5.08 -10.80 -17.78
C ASN A 186 5.23 -12.08 -18.61
N GLY A 187 4.35 -13.08 -18.39
CA GLY A 187 4.34 -14.36 -19.10
C GLY A 187 3.38 -14.43 -20.29
N LYS A 188 2.69 -13.33 -20.61
CA LYS A 188 1.81 -13.19 -21.79
C LYS A 188 2.43 -12.23 -22.78
#